data_b210131453629d9f6145ea9bad631e79
#
_entry.id   b210131453629d9f6145ea9bad631e79
#
_cell.length_a   1.000
_cell.length_b   1.000
_cell.length_c   1.000
_cell.angle_alpha   90.00
_cell.angle_beta   90.00
_cell.angle_gamma   90.00
#
_symmetry.space_group_name_H-M   'P 1'
#
loop_
_entity.id
_entity.type
_entity.pdbx_description
1 polymer ?
#
loop_
_entity_poly.entity_id
_entity_poly.type
_entity_poly.pdbx_seq_one_letter_code
_entity_poly.pdbx_strand_id
1 'polypeptide(L)'
;MNKTQILLKKIKEDRPFYMEHFLKIRNKEAKLIPFKINDAQEMFNAEIEKCEKEGKLKRFIVLKARQMGFSTFTEGFIFHDTTTNTFKNSMIIAHEDKATQNLFNMSKLYYEELPTVIKPMIKY
;
A
#
# COMPACT_ATOMS: atom_id res chain seq x y z
N MET A 1 -2.13 26.63 7.00
CA MET A 1 -1.47 25.66 6.07
C MET A 1 -1.82 25.98 4.63
N ASN A 2 -0.85 25.91 3.73
CA ASN A 2 -1.12 26.06 2.31
C ASN A 2 -1.65 24.73 1.72
N LYS A 3 -2.11 24.78 0.46
CA LYS A 3 -2.69 23.61 -0.21
C LYS A 3 -1.72 22.42 -0.29
N THR A 4 -0.43 22.69 -0.51
CA THR A 4 0.59 21.65 -0.59
C THR A 4 0.77 20.92 0.74
N GLN A 5 0.79 21.63 1.84
CA GLN A 5 0.92 21.05 3.17
C GLN A 5 -0.29 20.19 3.53
N ILE A 6 -1.49 20.65 3.17
CA ILE A 6 -2.73 19.88 3.39
C ILE A 6 -2.70 18.58 2.59
N LEU A 7 -2.25 18.65 1.34
CA LEU A 7 -2.15 17.46 0.49
C LEU A 7 -1.12 16.47 1.02
N LEU A 8 0.05 16.94 1.44
CA LEU A 8 1.10 16.07 2.01
C LEU A 8 0.63 15.39 3.28
N LYS A 9 -0.08 16.11 4.14
CA LYS A 9 -0.66 15.52 5.34
C LYS A 9 -1.68 14.44 4.99
N LYS A 10 -2.52 14.69 4.01
CA LYS A 10 -3.53 13.73 3.55
C LYS A 10 -2.89 12.48 2.94
N ILE A 11 -1.84 12.64 2.15
CA ILE A 11 -1.07 11.52 1.59
C ILE A 11 -0.54 10.62 2.70
N LYS A 12 -0.03 11.19 3.78
CA LYS A 12 0.55 10.44 4.87
C LYS A 12 -0.49 9.77 5.75
N GLU A 13 -1.58 10.46 6.08
CA GLU A 13 -2.57 10.03 7.07
C GLU A 13 -3.74 9.24 6.49
N ASP A 14 -4.14 9.51 5.24
CA ASP A 14 -5.30 8.89 4.60
C ASP A 14 -4.85 7.84 3.59
N ARG A 15 -4.66 6.61 4.08
CA ARG A 15 -4.17 5.50 3.25
C ARG A 15 -5.10 5.18 2.06
N PRO A 16 -6.44 5.07 2.23
CA PRO A 16 -7.31 4.83 1.09
C PRO A 16 -7.23 5.91 0.01
N PHE A 17 -7.13 7.18 0.42
CA PHE A 17 -6.94 8.28 -0.51
C PHE A 17 -5.64 8.13 -1.30
N TYR A 18 -4.54 7.82 -0.61
CA TYR A 18 -3.24 7.62 -1.24
C TYR A 18 -3.31 6.47 -2.25
N MET A 19 -3.89 5.34 -1.86
CA MET A 19 -4.00 4.19 -2.76
C MET A 19 -4.82 4.51 -4.01
N GLU A 20 -5.98 5.11 -3.84
CA GLU A 20 -6.86 5.41 -4.98
C GLU A 20 -6.26 6.42 -5.94
N HIS A 21 -5.58 7.45 -5.44
CA HIS A 21 -5.08 8.55 -6.26
C HIS A 21 -3.66 8.35 -6.79
N PHE A 22 -2.84 7.56 -6.11
CA PHE A 22 -1.43 7.45 -6.45
C PHE A 22 -0.95 6.05 -6.79
N LEU A 23 -1.64 5.01 -6.35
CA LEU A 23 -1.28 3.63 -6.70
C LEU A 23 -2.14 3.13 -7.85
N LYS A 24 -1.54 2.29 -8.68
CA LYS A 24 -2.23 1.64 -9.79
C LYS A 24 -2.03 0.13 -9.71
N ILE A 25 -3.05 -0.59 -10.12
CA ILE A 25 -3.01 -2.05 -10.19
C ILE A 25 -3.42 -2.48 -11.60
N ARG A 26 -3.09 -3.72 -11.95
CA ARG A 26 -3.56 -4.31 -13.19
C ARG A 26 -4.84 -5.09 -12.94
N ASN A 27 -5.85 -4.87 -13.78
CA ASN A 27 -7.09 -5.64 -13.73
C ASN A 27 -6.92 -6.98 -14.47
N LYS A 28 -8.01 -7.74 -14.61
CA LYS A 28 -7.98 -9.04 -15.27
C LYS A 28 -7.57 -8.97 -16.75
N GLU A 29 -7.81 -7.84 -17.40
CA GLU A 29 -7.37 -7.57 -18.78
C GLU A 29 -5.97 -6.96 -18.87
N ALA A 30 -5.21 -6.98 -17.78
CA ALA A 30 -3.86 -6.43 -17.67
C ALA A 30 -3.78 -4.91 -17.91
N LYS A 31 -4.90 -4.19 -17.78
CA LYS A 31 -4.92 -2.74 -17.88
C LYS A 31 -4.62 -2.10 -16.53
N LEU A 32 -3.89 -0.98 -16.55
CA LEU A 32 -3.63 -0.20 -15.34
C LEU A 32 -4.88 0.57 -14.95
N ILE A 33 -5.31 0.40 -13.71
CA ILE A 33 -6.46 1.10 -13.13
C ILE A 33 -6.09 1.66 -11.77
N PRO A 34 -6.78 2.73 -11.31
CA PRO A 34 -6.56 3.23 -9.94
C PRO A 34 -6.84 2.15 -8.90
N PHE A 35 -6.07 2.16 -7.82
CA PHE A 35 -6.26 1.20 -6.74
C PHE A 35 -7.35 1.69 -5.78
N LYS A 36 -8.59 1.40 -6.12
CA LYS A 36 -9.73 1.64 -5.23
C LYS A 36 -9.96 0.41 -4.38
N ILE A 37 -9.87 0.56 -3.05
CA ILE A 37 -10.02 -0.58 -2.15
C ILE A 37 -11.46 -1.10 -2.16
N ASN A 38 -11.61 -2.42 -2.03
CA ASN A 38 -12.91 -3.08 -1.94
C ASN A 38 -13.36 -3.17 -0.47
N ASP A 39 -14.58 -3.70 -0.24
CA ASP A 39 -15.17 -3.76 1.09
C ASP A 39 -14.31 -4.56 2.08
N ALA A 40 -13.76 -5.69 1.65
CA ALA A 40 -12.92 -6.53 2.50
C ALA A 40 -11.62 -5.81 2.88
N GLN A 41 -11.00 -5.13 1.93
CA GLN A 41 -9.80 -4.31 2.17
C GLN A 41 -10.10 -3.14 3.08
N GLU A 42 -11.28 -2.53 2.94
CA GLU A 42 -11.72 -1.43 3.78
C GLU A 42 -11.90 -1.87 5.23
N MET A 43 -12.50 -3.04 5.47
CA MET A 43 -12.61 -3.64 6.80
C MET A 43 -11.23 -3.88 7.44
N PHE A 44 -10.29 -4.41 6.67
CA PHE A 44 -8.93 -4.64 7.15
C PHE A 44 -8.23 -3.33 7.49
N ASN A 45 -8.38 -2.32 6.63
CA ASN A 45 -7.81 -1.00 6.87
C ASN A 45 -8.37 -0.36 8.15
N ALA A 46 -9.68 -0.53 8.41
CA ALA A 46 -10.31 -0.02 9.63
C ALA A 46 -9.69 -0.66 10.88
N GLU A 47 -9.41 -1.95 10.86
CA GLU A 47 -8.74 -2.63 11.97
C GLU A 47 -7.31 -2.12 12.18
N ILE A 48 -6.57 -1.86 11.10
CA ILE A 48 -5.23 -1.28 11.19
C ILE A 48 -5.29 0.10 11.81
N GLU A 49 -6.21 0.95 11.36
CA GLU A 49 -6.38 2.30 11.89
C GLU A 49 -6.76 2.29 13.37
N LYS A 50 -7.58 1.33 13.79
CA LYS A 50 -7.94 1.15 15.19
C LYS A 50 -6.70 0.87 16.04
N CYS A 51 -5.81 -0.01 15.58
CA CYS A 51 -4.54 -0.27 16.26
C CYS A 51 -3.65 0.97 16.34
N GLU A 52 -3.61 1.75 15.27
CA GLU A 52 -2.83 3.00 15.22
C GLU A 52 -3.35 4.02 16.23
N LYS A 53 -4.68 4.19 16.33
CA LYS A 53 -5.30 5.11 17.29
C LYS A 53 -5.09 4.69 18.74
N GLU A 54 -5.11 3.39 18.99
CA GLU A 54 -4.92 2.84 20.34
C GLU A 54 -3.45 2.70 20.73
N GLY A 55 -2.51 2.98 19.81
CA GLY A 55 -1.08 2.83 20.06
C GLY A 55 -0.63 1.38 20.20
N LYS A 56 -1.41 0.42 19.70
CA LYS A 56 -1.10 -1.01 19.79
C LYS A 56 -0.23 -1.45 18.63
N LEU A 57 0.53 -2.54 18.85
CA LEU A 57 1.29 -3.18 17.78
C LEU A 57 0.33 -3.76 16.74
N LYS A 58 0.69 -3.56 15.45
CA LYS A 58 -0.09 -4.09 14.33
C LYS A 58 0.35 -5.52 14.03
N ARG A 59 -0.33 -6.48 14.62
CA ARG A 59 -0.10 -7.90 14.39
C ARG A 59 -1.42 -8.54 13.96
N PHE A 60 -1.46 -9.04 12.74
CA PHE A 60 -2.68 -9.59 12.17
C PHE A 60 -2.44 -10.95 11.55
N ILE A 61 -3.37 -11.86 11.78
CA ILE A 61 -3.48 -13.12 11.04
C ILE A 61 -4.77 -13.02 10.23
N VAL A 62 -4.64 -13.07 8.91
CA VAL A 62 -5.78 -12.92 8.01
C VAL A 62 -6.14 -14.26 7.44
N LEU A 63 -7.31 -14.77 7.83
CA LEU A 63 -7.90 -15.97 7.22
C LEU A 63 -8.80 -15.49 6.08
N LYS A 64 -8.48 -15.90 4.87
CA LYS A 64 -9.14 -15.35 3.69
C LYS A 64 -9.45 -16.42 2.65
N ALA A 65 -10.51 -16.19 1.88
CA ALA A 65 -10.72 -16.91 0.63
C ALA A 65 -9.76 -16.37 -0.44
N ARG A 66 -9.51 -17.15 -1.47
CA ARG A 66 -8.68 -16.70 -2.61
C ARG A 66 -9.34 -15.49 -3.29
N GLN A 67 -8.51 -14.62 -3.87
CA GLN A 67 -8.94 -13.50 -4.71
C GLN A 67 -9.71 -12.37 -3.99
N MET A 68 -9.56 -12.25 -2.68
CA MET A 68 -10.13 -11.10 -1.95
C MET A 68 -9.22 -9.85 -1.98
N GLY A 69 -8.05 -9.95 -2.64
CA GLY A 69 -7.17 -8.81 -2.81
C GLY A 69 -6.36 -8.41 -1.59
N PHE A 70 -6.27 -9.27 -0.57
CA PHE A 70 -5.52 -8.94 0.65
C PHE A 70 -4.02 -8.79 0.40
N SER A 71 -3.44 -9.61 -0.48
CA SER A 71 -2.02 -9.48 -0.83
C SER A 71 -1.75 -8.13 -1.50
N THR A 72 -2.59 -7.73 -2.42
CA THR A 72 -2.49 -6.44 -3.11
C THR A 72 -2.62 -5.28 -2.12
N PHE A 73 -3.59 -5.35 -1.22
CA PHE A 73 -3.78 -4.34 -0.18
C PHE A 73 -2.58 -4.28 0.78
N THR A 74 -2.09 -5.45 1.22
CA THR A 74 -0.95 -5.51 2.13
C THR A 74 0.31 -4.90 1.49
N GLU A 75 0.55 -5.19 0.20
CA GLU A 75 1.63 -4.56 -0.54
C GLU A 75 1.45 -3.05 -0.62
N GLY A 76 0.24 -2.58 -0.90
CA GLY A 76 -0.06 -1.14 -0.92
C GLY A 76 0.13 -0.49 0.45
N PHE A 77 -0.28 -1.18 1.51
CA PHE A 77 -0.07 -0.72 2.89
C PHE A 77 1.41 -0.57 3.20
N ILE A 78 2.20 -1.61 2.91
CA ILE A 78 3.64 -1.61 3.17
C ILE A 78 4.33 -0.52 2.34
N PHE A 79 3.95 -0.39 1.08
CA PHE A 79 4.49 0.63 0.19
C PHE A 79 4.20 2.03 0.72
N HIS A 80 2.96 2.30 1.11
CA HIS A 80 2.58 3.59 1.71
C HIS A 80 3.38 3.87 2.98
N ASP A 81 3.42 2.91 3.90
CA ASP A 81 4.11 3.06 5.17
C ASP A 81 5.61 3.31 4.98
N THR A 82 6.25 2.57 4.07
CA THR A 82 7.68 2.68 3.81
C THR A 82 8.04 3.99 3.11
N THR A 83 7.23 4.42 2.14
CA THR A 83 7.53 5.61 1.33
C THR A 83 7.14 6.93 1.96
N THR A 84 6.22 6.91 2.94
CA THR A 84 5.78 8.13 3.64
C THR A 84 6.47 8.36 4.98
N ASN A 85 7.31 7.44 5.43
CA ASN A 85 8.09 7.57 6.66
C ASN A 85 9.58 7.48 6.37
N THR A 86 10.38 8.22 7.13
CA THR A 86 11.84 8.16 7.01
C THR A 86 12.41 6.97 7.78
N PHE A 87 13.51 6.42 7.26
CA PHE A 87 14.24 5.31 7.90
C PHE A 87 13.40 4.06 8.14
N LYS A 88 12.41 3.82 7.29
CA LYS A 88 11.54 2.66 7.38
C LYS A 88 12.00 1.59 6.39
N ASN A 89 12.24 0.39 6.90
CA ASN A 89 12.56 -0.78 6.08
C ASN A 89 11.45 -1.80 6.23
N SER A 90 11.08 -2.44 5.13
CA SER A 90 10.01 -3.43 5.12
C SER A 90 10.49 -4.70 4.45
N MET A 91 9.99 -5.85 4.93
CA MET A 91 10.35 -7.15 4.37
C MET A 91 9.11 -7.99 4.13
N ILE A 92 9.10 -8.70 2.99
CA ILE A 92 8.01 -9.59 2.61
C ILE A 92 8.58 -10.97 2.42
N ILE A 93 7.94 -11.96 3.05
CA ILE A 93 8.35 -13.36 2.96
C ILE A 93 7.16 -14.17 2.44
N ALA A 94 7.38 -14.94 1.39
CA ALA A 94 6.40 -15.87 0.86
C ALA A 94 6.93 -17.29 0.90
N HIS A 95 6.06 -18.27 0.66
CA HIS A 95 6.39 -19.68 0.77
C HIS A 95 7.30 -20.20 -0.34
N GLU A 96 7.45 -19.47 -1.44
CA GLU A 96 8.32 -19.84 -2.56
C GLU A 96 8.81 -18.59 -3.29
N ASP A 97 9.90 -18.72 -4.04
CA ASP A 97 10.55 -17.62 -4.73
C ASP A 97 9.65 -16.93 -5.76
N LYS A 98 8.84 -17.72 -6.49
CA LYS A 98 7.92 -17.17 -7.49
C LYS A 98 6.87 -16.26 -6.84
N ALA A 99 6.31 -16.66 -5.70
CA ALA A 99 5.35 -15.86 -4.97
C ALA A 99 6.00 -14.58 -4.45
N THR A 100 7.20 -14.67 -3.89
CA THR A 100 7.97 -13.50 -3.44
C THR A 100 8.22 -12.53 -4.59
N GLN A 101 8.62 -13.05 -5.76
CA GLN A 101 8.87 -12.23 -6.93
C GLN A 101 7.61 -11.51 -7.42
N ASN A 102 6.47 -12.20 -7.39
CA ASN A 102 5.19 -11.60 -7.77
C ASN A 102 4.81 -10.44 -6.84
N LEU A 103 5.02 -10.61 -5.54
CA LEU A 103 4.77 -9.56 -4.56
C LEU A 103 5.71 -8.37 -4.75
N PHE A 104 6.98 -8.65 -5.00
CA PHE A 104 7.97 -7.61 -5.29
C PHE A 104 7.60 -6.82 -6.54
N ASN A 105 7.12 -7.51 -7.58
CA ASN A 105 6.70 -6.86 -8.82
C ASN A 105 5.52 -5.90 -8.60
N MET A 106 4.62 -6.20 -7.66
CA MET A 106 3.55 -5.27 -7.30
C MET A 106 4.12 -3.96 -6.72
N SER A 107 5.06 -4.05 -5.80
CA SER A 107 5.72 -2.87 -5.23
C SER A 107 6.48 -2.08 -6.29
N LYS A 108 7.14 -2.77 -7.20
CA LYS A 108 7.85 -2.14 -8.32
C LYS A 108 6.88 -1.37 -9.22
N LEU A 109 5.73 -1.95 -9.53
CA LEU A 109 4.69 -1.29 -10.31
C LEU A 109 4.18 -0.03 -9.58
N TYR A 110 3.90 -0.13 -8.29
CA TYR A 110 3.49 1.04 -7.50
C TYR A 110 4.51 2.17 -7.62
N TYR A 111 5.79 1.85 -7.49
CA TYR A 111 6.85 2.85 -7.60
C TYR A 111 6.91 3.48 -8.99
N GLU A 112 6.87 2.66 -10.04
CA GLU A 112 6.97 3.13 -11.43
C GLU A 112 5.84 4.07 -11.81
N GLU A 113 4.63 3.85 -11.26
CA GLU A 113 3.44 4.64 -11.57
C GLU A 113 3.22 5.83 -10.64
N LEU A 114 4.09 6.04 -9.65
CA LEU A 114 3.98 7.20 -8.76
C LEU A 114 4.29 8.50 -9.53
N PRO A 115 3.57 9.60 -9.22
CA PRO A 115 3.96 10.91 -9.72
C PRO A 115 5.38 11.27 -9.26
N THR A 116 6.15 11.89 -10.16
CA THR A 116 7.55 12.24 -9.89
C THR A 116 7.72 13.10 -8.64
N VAL A 117 6.74 13.97 -8.38
CA VAL A 117 6.76 14.91 -7.24
C VAL A 117 6.83 14.21 -5.89
N ILE A 118 6.20 13.02 -5.77
CA ILE A 118 6.16 12.28 -4.51
C ILE A 118 6.99 11.01 -4.55
N LYS A 119 7.69 10.76 -5.65
CA LYS A 119 8.47 9.54 -5.85
C LYS A 119 9.75 9.58 -5.03
N PRO A 120 9.96 8.61 -4.11
CA PRO A 120 11.20 8.53 -3.34
C PRO A 120 12.41 8.30 -4.25
N MET A 121 13.57 8.80 -3.83
CA MET A 121 14.82 8.55 -4.54
C MET A 121 15.28 7.12 -4.31
N ILE A 122 15.58 6.40 -5.39
CA ILE A 122 16.19 5.07 -5.28
C ILE A 122 17.71 5.23 -5.28
N LYS A 123 18.35 4.59 -4.29
CA LYS A 123 19.81 4.43 -4.27
C LYS A 123 20.12 2.98 -4.65
N TYR A 124 20.98 2.81 -5.63
CA TYR A 124 21.47 1.50 -6.06
C TYR A 124 22.79 1.17 -5.36
#